data_205f6a78548eb536ca3aecec8fc9bbeb
#
_entry.id   205f6a78548eb536ca3aecec8fc9bbeb
#
_cell.length_a   1.000
_cell.length_b   1.000
_cell.length_c   1.000
_cell.angle_alpha   90.00
_cell.angle_beta   90.00
_cell.angle_gamma   90.00
#
_symmetry.space_group_name_H-M   'P 1'
#
loop_
_entity.id
_entity.type
_entity.pdbx_description
1 polymer ?
#
loop_
_entity_poly.entity_id
_entity_poly.type
_entity_poly.pdbx_seq_one_letter_code
_entity_poly.pdbx_strand_id
1 'polypeptide(L)'
;ARKGLADTALKTASSGYLTRRLCDVAQDLTITKQKCDNPGFIKLSEVLEGGNIMVSLSERSLGRVLAKDLKNPLTGEVIIKKEEMIDEAACEKIDSAGVKTLNVYSVMTCSSKIGVCATCYGRDLSRGKMVHVGEAIGMISAQSIGEPGTQLTMRTFHVGGTASVKQDSQIVSKSDGTLKILNSNILEDSKKNLIVMGRNTQLS
;
A
#
# COMPACT_ATOMS: atom_id res chain seq x y z
N ALA A 1 -6.40 -8.42 -34.17
CA ALA A 1 -5.90 -9.66 -33.55
C ALA A 1 -4.37 -9.73 -33.54
N ARG A 2 -3.66 -9.66 -34.70
CA ARG A 2 -2.19 -9.84 -34.79
C ARG A 2 -1.39 -8.84 -33.93
N LYS A 3 -1.71 -7.54 -33.95
CA LYS A 3 -1.06 -6.49 -33.14
C LYS A 3 -1.22 -6.78 -31.64
N GLY A 4 -2.37 -7.23 -31.25
CA GLY A 4 -2.62 -7.58 -29.87
C GLY A 4 -1.82 -8.80 -29.39
N LEU A 5 -1.70 -9.86 -30.20
CA LEU A 5 -0.87 -11.02 -29.88
C LEU A 5 0.61 -10.66 -29.72
N ALA A 6 1.13 -9.80 -30.61
CA ALA A 6 2.50 -9.30 -30.53
C ALA A 6 2.72 -8.46 -29.26
N ASP A 7 1.77 -7.57 -28.90
CA ASP A 7 1.84 -6.76 -27.69
C ASP A 7 1.84 -7.63 -26.42
N THR A 8 1.01 -8.67 -26.37
CA THR A 8 1.00 -9.63 -25.26
C THR A 8 2.32 -10.35 -25.11
N ALA A 9 2.89 -10.84 -26.21
CA ALA A 9 4.18 -11.54 -26.19
C ALA A 9 5.30 -10.63 -25.65
N LEU A 10 5.35 -9.37 -26.11
CA LEU A 10 6.34 -8.38 -25.64
C LEU A 10 6.14 -8.02 -24.15
N LYS A 11 4.90 -7.83 -23.71
CA LYS A 11 4.60 -7.53 -22.30
C LYS A 11 4.93 -8.72 -21.39
N THR A 12 4.65 -9.94 -21.82
CA THR A 12 5.01 -11.15 -21.07
C THR A 12 6.53 -11.27 -20.92
N ALA A 13 7.29 -11.03 -21.98
CA ALA A 13 8.74 -11.01 -21.94
C ALA A 13 9.27 -9.92 -20.97
N SER A 14 8.71 -8.71 -21.02
CA SER A 14 9.08 -7.60 -20.12
C SER A 14 8.78 -7.93 -18.66
N SER A 15 7.63 -8.56 -18.36
CA SER A 15 7.27 -9.00 -17.01
C SER A 15 8.22 -10.08 -16.50
N GLY A 16 8.57 -11.06 -17.35
CA GLY A 16 9.54 -12.10 -17.01
C GLY A 16 10.94 -11.52 -16.73
N TYR A 17 11.38 -10.56 -17.54
CA TYR A 17 12.64 -9.86 -17.33
C TYR A 17 12.66 -9.05 -16.02
N LEU A 18 11.55 -8.33 -15.70
CA LEU A 18 11.41 -7.61 -14.43
C LEU A 18 11.52 -8.57 -13.24
N THR A 19 10.77 -9.67 -13.28
CA THR A 19 10.81 -10.70 -12.21
C THR A 19 12.22 -11.23 -11.98
N ARG A 20 12.93 -11.57 -13.06
CA ARG A 20 14.32 -12.03 -12.99
C ARG A 20 15.21 -10.98 -12.33
N ARG A 21 15.12 -9.72 -12.76
CA ARG A 21 15.90 -8.60 -12.18
C ARG A 21 15.61 -8.39 -10.71
N LEU A 22 14.33 -8.50 -10.30
CA LEU A 22 13.94 -8.42 -8.89
C LEU A 22 14.53 -9.58 -8.09
N CYS A 23 14.49 -10.80 -8.61
CA CYS A 23 15.11 -11.96 -7.96
C CYS A 23 16.62 -11.79 -7.82
N ASP A 24 17.31 -11.37 -8.87
CA ASP A 24 18.78 -11.16 -8.85
C ASP A 24 19.21 -10.14 -7.80
N VAL A 25 18.42 -9.07 -7.60
CA VAL A 25 18.71 -8.03 -6.59
C VAL A 25 18.32 -8.47 -5.18
N ALA A 26 17.23 -9.23 -5.05
CA ALA A 26 16.64 -9.55 -3.75
C ALA A 26 17.10 -10.91 -3.18
N GLN A 27 17.86 -11.72 -3.93
CA GLN A 27 18.26 -13.09 -3.53
C GLN A 27 19.00 -13.14 -2.20
N ASP A 28 19.80 -12.13 -1.89
CA ASP A 28 20.61 -12.08 -0.66
C ASP A 28 19.81 -11.59 0.56
N LEU A 29 18.56 -11.16 0.35
CA LEU A 29 17.72 -10.64 1.43
C LEU A 29 17.06 -11.81 2.16
N THR A 30 17.68 -12.23 3.26
CA THR A 30 17.24 -13.34 4.11
C THR A 30 17.00 -12.88 5.55
N ILE A 31 16.27 -13.68 6.31
CA ILE A 31 16.17 -13.50 7.77
C ILE A 31 17.43 -14.01 8.43
N THR A 32 18.26 -13.12 8.97
CA THR A 32 19.57 -13.47 9.53
C THR A 32 19.58 -13.60 11.05
N LYS A 33 18.68 -12.89 11.74
CA LYS A 33 18.63 -12.84 13.22
C LYS A 33 17.19 -12.87 13.71
N GLN A 34 16.98 -13.29 14.93
CA GLN A 34 15.68 -13.23 15.58
C GLN A 34 15.26 -11.76 15.85
N LYS A 35 16.19 -10.97 16.38
CA LYS A 35 15.97 -9.55 16.72
C LYS A 35 17.24 -8.75 16.43
N CYS A 36 17.10 -7.52 15.96
CA CYS A 36 18.22 -6.60 15.80
C CYS A 36 18.41 -5.74 17.06
N ASP A 37 19.60 -5.15 17.19
CA ASP A 37 20.04 -4.49 18.43
C ASP A 37 19.25 -3.21 18.73
N ASN A 38 18.89 -2.44 17.71
CA ASN A 38 18.13 -1.18 17.85
C ASN A 38 17.06 -1.07 16.75
N PRO A 39 15.94 -1.79 16.87
CA PRO A 39 14.88 -1.75 15.88
C PRO A 39 14.17 -0.39 15.89
N GLY A 40 14.18 0.29 14.76
CA GLY A 40 13.31 1.45 14.54
C GLY A 40 11.84 1.02 14.42
N PHE A 41 10.93 1.99 14.50
CA PHE A 41 9.49 1.72 14.35
C PHE A 41 8.85 2.71 13.37
N ILE A 42 7.72 2.30 12.82
CA ILE A 42 6.88 3.13 11.96
C ILE A 42 5.53 3.32 12.64
N LYS A 43 4.99 4.52 12.54
CA LYS A 43 3.64 4.82 12.99
C LYS A 43 2.65 4.48 11.87
N LEU A 44 1.75 3.56 12.12
CA LEU A 44 0.64 3.22 11.22
C LEU A 44 -0.62 3.96 11.64
N SER A 45 -1.40 4.38 10.63
CA SER A 45 -2.73 4.96 10.77
C SER A 45 -3.63 4.37 9.68
N GLU A 46 -4.91 4.57 9.78
CA GLU A 46 -5.87 4.26 8.71
C GLU A 46 -5.54 5.00 7.42
N VAL A 47 -5.85 4.39 6.28
CA VAL A 47 -5.75 5.06 4.97
C VAL A 47 -7.13 5.58 4.61
N LEU A 48 -7.23 6.91 4.55
CA LEU A 48 -8.46 7.61 4.18
C LEU A 48 -8.32 8.18 2.77
N GLU A 49 -9.31 7.96 1.93
CA GLU A 49 -9.42 8.58 0.61
C GLU A 49 -10.82 9.16 0.44
N GLY A 50 -10.89 10.46 0.19
CA GLY A 50 -12.18 11.15 0.04
C GLY A 50 -13.11 11.07 1.26
N GLY A 51 -12.58 10.84 2.49
CA GLY A 51 -13.36 10.68 3.71
C GLY A 51 -13.82 9.24 4.00
N ASN A 52 -13.58 8.30 3.10
CA ASN A 52 -13.86 6.89 3.31
C ASN A 52 -12.59 6.14 3.75
N ILE A 53 -12.76 5.17 4.64
CA ILE A 53 -11.67 4.28 5.06
C ILE A 53 -11.44 3.27 3.94
N MET A 54 -10.30 3.38 3.24
CA MET A 54 -9.91 2.44 2.19
C MET A 54 -9.26 1.19 2.77
N VAL A 55 -8.42 1.36 3.79
CA VAL A 55 -7.75 0.25 4.49
C VAL A 55 -7.80 0.53 5.98
N SER A 56 -8.34 -0.41 6.74
CA SER A 56 -8.42 -0.30 8.20
C SER A 56 -7.04 -0.42 8.85
N LEU A 57 -6.94 0.07 10.09
CA LEU A 57 -5.69 -0.03 10.85
C LEU A 57 -5.36 -1.49 11.19
N SER A 58 -6.36 -2.30 11.50
CA SER A 58 -6.23 -3.74 11.77
C SER A 58 -5.65 -4.48 10.57
N GLU A 59 -6.20 -4.27 9.38
CA GLU A 59 -5.71 -4.89 8.14
C GLU A 59 -4.26 -4.51 7.83
N ARG A 60 -3.87 -3.25 8.05
CA ARG A 60 -2.49 -2.79 7.85
C ARG A 60 -1.49 -3.33 8.86
N SER A 61 -1.96 -3.63 10.06
CA SER A 61 -1.12 -4.07 11.18
C SER A 61 -1.03 -5.59 11.31
N LEU A 62 -1.91 -6.34 10.68
CA LEU A 62 -1.93 -7.80 10.73
C LEU A 62 -0.57 -8.40 10.37
N GLY A 63 -0.08 -9.29 11.21
CA GLY A 63 1.22 -9.95 11.05
C GLY A 63 2.43 -9.09 11.39
N ARG A 64 2.25 -7.83 11.79
CA ARG A 64 3.33 -6.97 12.28
C ARG A 64 3.59 -7.20 13.76
N VAL A 65 4.77 -6.79 14.23
CA VAL A 65 5.15 -6.87 15.64
C VAL A 65 5.09 -5.47 16.25
N LEU A 66 4.48 -5.35 17.42
CA LEU A 66 4.34 -4.07 18.11
C LEU A 66 5.67 -3.57 18.67
N ALA A 67 5.94 -2.29 18.42
CA ALA A 67 7.14 -1.62 18.95
C ALA A 67 6.93 -1.01 20.34
N LYS A 68 5.67 -0.74 20.72
CA LYS A 68 5.28 -0.18 22.04
C LYS A 68 4.00 -0.86 22.50
N ASP A 69 3.81 -0.92 23.82
CA ASP A 69 2.56 -1.42 24.40
C ASP A 69 1.36 -0.65 23.84
N LEU A 70 0.37 -1.39 23.39
CA LEU A 70 -0.88 -0.83 22.95
C LEU A 70 -1.84 -0.72 24.13
N LYS A 71 -2.21 0.50 24.45
CA LYS A 71 -3.17 0.81 25.52
C LYS A 71 -4.50 1.20 24.92
N ASN A 72 -5.57 0.79 25.59
CA ASN A 72 -6.91 1.26 25.25
C ASN A 72 -7.00 2.77 25.52
N PRO A 73 -7.40 3.59 24.55
CA PRO A 73 -7.49 5.03 24.74
C PRO A 73 -8.55 5.45 25.79
N LEU A 74 -9.53 4.58 26.08
CA LEU A 74 -10.61 4.87 27.03
C LEU A 74 -10.31 4.36 28.45
N THR A 75 -9.81 3.12 28.57
CA THR A 75 -9.58 2.47 29.89
C THR A 75 -8.14 2.56 30.38
N GLY A 76 -7.19 2.83 29.46
CA GLY A 76 -5.75 2.85 29.77
C GLY A 76 -5.11 1.46 29.96
N GLU A 77 -5.89 0.38 29.88
CA GLU A 77 -5.41 -0.98 29.99
C GLU A 77 -4.56 -1.38 28.79
N VAL A 78 -3.57 -2.23 29.01
CA VAL A 78 -2.73 -2.77 27.92
C VAL A 78 -3.48 -3.89 27.21
N ILE A 79 -3.81 -3.65 25.94
CA ILE A 79 -4.51 -4.61 25.06
C ILE A 79 -3.52 -5.66 24.53
N ILE A 80 -2.36 -5.19 24.04
CA ILE A 80 -1.31 -6.01 23.44
C ILE A 80 0.03 -5.48 23.94
N LYS A 81 0.93 -6.38 24.32
CA LYS A 81 2.26 -6.02 24.82
C LYS A 81 3.23 -5.72 23.68
N LYS A 82 4.26 -4.95 24.02
CA LYS A 82 5.41 -4.74 23.15
C LYS A 82 6.03 -6.08 22.75
N GLU A 83 6.51 -6.15 21.48
CA GLU A 83 7.17 -7.33 20.90
C GLU A 83 6.23 -8.53 20.66
N GLU A 84 4.95 -8.35 20.85
CA GLU A 84 3.94 -9.33 20.49
C GLU A 84 3.51 -9.14 19.01
N MET A 85 3.33 -10.25 18.29
CA MET A 85 2.83 -10.24 16.92
C MET A 85 1.32 -10.02 16.93
N ILE A 86 0.87 -9.15 16.06
CA ILE A 86 -0.57 -8.87 15.87
C ILE A 86 -1.17 -10.00 15.02
N ASP A 87 -1.97 -10.83 15.63
CA ASP A 87 -2.78 -11.86 15.00
C ASP A 87 -4.21 -11.39 14.73
N GLU A 88 -5.05 -12.25 14.20
CA GLU A 88 -6.45 -11.95 13.89
C GLU A 88 -7.24 -11.56 15.16
N ALA A 89 -7.02 -12.27 16.27
CA ALA A 89 -7.69 -11.97 17.55
C ALA A 89 -7.23 -10.60 18.13
N ALA A 90 -5.98 -10.24 17.91
CA ALA A 90 -5.45 -8.92 18.26
C ALA A 90 -6.07 -7.81 17.39
N CYS A 91 -6.30 -8.07 16.10
CA CYS A 91 -6.97 -7.14 15.20
C CYS A 91 -8.39 -6.81 15.66
N GLU A 92 -9.18 -7.81 16.06
CA GLU A 92 -10.53 -7.60 16.60
C GLU A 92 -10.53 -6.71 17.86
N LYS A 93 -9.54 -6.89 18.73
CA LYS A 93 -9.36 -6.03 19.92
C LYS A 93 -8.97 -4.59 19.56
N ILE A 94 -8.13 -4.41 18.54
CA ILE A 94 -7.73 -3.08 18.02
C ILE A 94 -8.95 -2.34 17.49
N ASP A 95 -9.77 -3.01 16.67
CA ASP A 95 -10.98 -2.42 16.08
C ASP A 95 -12.02 -2.08 17.17
N SER A 96 -12.23 -2.98 18.12
CA SER A 96 -13.15 -2.76 19.24
C SER A 96 -12.71 -1.62 20.17
N ALA A 97 -11.41 -1.40 20.31
CA ALA A 97 -10.85 -0.32 21.14
C ALA A 97 -10.81 1.04 20.43
N GLY A 98 -11.11 1.10 19.13
CA GLY A 98 -11.12 2.35 18.35
C GLY A 98 -9.77 3.06 18.28
N VAL A 99 -8.68 2.29 18.23
CA VAL A 99 -7.32 2.82 18.17
C VAL A 99 -7.07 3.43 16.79
N LYS A 100 -6.59 4.67 16.74
CA LYS A 100 -6.32 5.39 15.49
C LYS A 100 -4.90 5.23 14.95
N THR A 101 -3.95 4.89 15.81
CA THR A 101 -2.53 4.80 15.41
C THR A 101 -1.79 3.72 16.19
N LEU A 102 -0.91 3.00 15.51
CA LEU A 102 -0.05 1.96 16.06
C LEU A 102 1.42 2.23 15.74
N ASN A 103 2.31 1.82 16.65
CA ASN A 103 3.74 1.80 16.40
C ASN A 103 4.18 0.35 16.19
N VAL A 104 4.64 0.04 14.99
CA VAL A 104 5.06 -1.32 14.63
C VAL A 104 6.50 -1.34 14.14
N TYR A 105 7.17 -2.47 14.32
CA TYR A 105 8.45 -2.69 13.69
C TYR A 105 8.30 -2.89 12.18
N SER A 106 9.31 -2.49 11.43
CA SER A 106 9.31 -2.58 9.97
C SER A 106 10.67 -3.01 9.44
N VAL A 107 10.64 -3.69 8.31
CA VAL A 107 11.83 -4.03 7.54
C VAL A 107 12.62 -2.77 7.15
N MET A 108 11.91 -1.68 6.84
CA MET A 108 12.51 -0.40 6.43
C MET A 108 13.33 0.28 7.52
N THR A 109 13.07 -0.04 8.77
CA THR A 109 13.73 0.56 9.94
C THR A 109 14.60 -0.46 10.69
N CYS A 110 14.85 -1.62 10.07
CA CYS A 110 15.71 -2.65 10.67
C CYS A 110 17.16 -2.20 10.68
N SER A 111 17.84 -2.32 11.84
CA SER A 111 19.25 -1.97 12.00
C SER A 111 20.24 -3.10 11.66
N SER A 112 19.76 -4.21 11.10
CA SER A 112 20.61 -5.30 10.65
C SER A 112 21.48 -4.87 9.46
N LYS A 113 22.79 -5.13 9.52
CA LYS A 113 23.72 -4.79 8.42
C LYS A 113 23.54 -5.70 7.21
N ILE A 114 23.19 -6.94 7.42
CA ILE A 114 23.00 -7.95 6.39
C ILE A 114 21.64 -8.61 6.65
N GLY A 115 20.80 -8.67 5.62
CA GLY A 115 19.46 -9.24 5.73
C GLY A 115 18.54 -8.45 6.67
N VAL A 116 17.54 -9.11 7.20
CA VAL A 116 16.51 -8.54 8.11
C VAL A 116 16.34 -9.43 9.33
N CYS A 117 15.91 -8.88 10.44
CA CYS A 117 15.57 -9.69 11.61
C CYS A 117 14.09 -10.13 11.59
N ALA A 118 13.79 -11.26 12.21
CA ALA A 118 12.45 -11.82 12.28
C ALA A 118 11.43 -10.87 12.92
N THR A 119 11.81 -10.17 13.99
CA THR A 119 10.94 -9.21 14.68
C THR A 119 10.53 -8.03 13.78
N CYS A 120 11.43 -7.52 12.94
CA CYS A 120 11.11 -6.42 12.00
C CYS A 120 10.29 -6.88 10.79
N TYR A 121 10.44 -8.14 10.40
CA TYR A 121 9.66 -8.74 9.32
C TYR A 121 8.25 -9.11 9.79
N GLY A 122 8.14 -9.88 10.88
CA GLY A 122 6.89 -10.31 11.47
C GLY A 122 6.45 -11.71 11.03
N ARG A 123 5.20 -11.81 10.57
CA ARG A 123 4.52 -13.06 10.25
C ARG A 123 4.98 -13.66 8.91
N ASP A 124 5.24 -14.96 8.92
CA ASP A 124 5.29 -15.78 7.70
C ASP A 124 3.87 -16.08 7.23
N LEU A 125 3.53 -15.61 6.02
CA LEU A 125 2.18 -15.73 5.46
C LEU A 125 1.79 -17.18 5.16
N SER A 126 2.77 -18.07 4.93
CA SER A 126 2.50 -19.47 4.62
C SER A 126 2.14 -20.28 5.87
N ARG A 127 2.76 -19.97 7.00
CA ARG A 127 2.62 -20.69 8.26
C ARG A 127 1.76 -20.01 9.31
N GLY A 128 1.46 -18.71 9.11
CA GLY A 128 0.69 -17.92 10.06
C GLY A 128 1.41 -17.62 11.40
N LYS A 129 2.71 -17.89 11.49
CA LYS A 129 3.55 -17.70 12.69
C LYS A 129 4.70 -16.76 12.39
N MET A 130 5.45 -16.39 13.43
CA MET A 130 6.69 -15.63 13.24
C MET A 130 7.63 -16.34 12.27
N VAL A 131 8.22 -15.54 11.37
CA VAL A 131 9.17 -16.03 10.37
C VAL A 131 10.40 -16.67 11.04
N HIS A 132 10.93 -17.73 10.43
CA HIS A 132 12.13 -18.39 10.89
C HIS A 132 13.41 -17.74 10.35
N VAL A 133 14.49 -17.84 11.12
CA VAL A 133 15.82 -17.45 10.65
C VAL A 133 16.23 -18.37 9.50
N GLY A 134 16.78 -17.80 8.44
CA GLY A 134 17.16 -18.50 7.20
C GLY A 134 16.14 -18.40 6.08
N GLU A 135 14.96 -17.83 6.31
CA GLU A 135 13.94 -17.66 5.27
C GLU A 135 14.37 -16.63 4.22
N ALA A 136 14.23 -16.98 2.93
CA ALA A 136 14.63 -16.14 1.79
C ALA A 136 13.50 -15.17 1.40
N ILE A 137 13.24 -14.19 2.25
CA ILE A 137 12.12 -13.23 2.10
C ILE A 137 12.21 -12.38 0.82
N GLY A 138 13.42 -12.09 0.37
CA GLY A 138 13.62 -11.32 -0.86
C GLY A 138 13.15 -12.07 -2.10
N MET A 139 13.43 -13.37 -2.18
CA MET A 139 12.95 -14.22 -3.27
C MET A 139 11.43 -14.34 -3.26
N ILE A 140 10.82 -14.55 -2.08
CA ILE A 140 9.37 -14.61 -1.91
C ILE A 140 8.73 -13.31 -2.38
N SER A 141 9.28 -12.17 -1.97
CA SER A 141 8.79 -10.84 -2.38
C SER A 141 8.91 -10.62 -3.89
N ALA A 142 10.05 -10.95 -4.48
CA ALA A 142 10.29 -10.79 -5.92
C ALA A 142 9.31 -11.65 -6.76
N GLN A 143 9.08 -12.89 -6.35
CA GLN A 143 8.14 -13.79 -7.00
C GLN A 143 6.69 -13.31 -6.84
N SER A 144 6.30 -12.83 -5.66
CA SER A 144 4.96 -12.30 -5.40
C SER A 144 4.66 -11.01 -6.18
N ILE A 145 5.68 -10.19 -6.47
CA ILE A 145 5.54 -9.01 -7.33
C ILE A 145 5.49 -9.41 -8.82
N GLY A 146 6.28 -10.42 -9.20
CA GLY A 146 6.42 -10.83 -10.58
C GLY A 146 5.26 -11.68 -11.12
N GLU A 147 4.66 -12.51 -10.29
CA GLU A 147 3.57 -13.41 -10.67
C GLU A 147 2.36 -12.65 -11.25
N PRO A 148 1.75 -11.67 -10.57
CA PRO A 148 0.60 -10.94 -11.11
C PRO A 148 0.96 -10.10 -12.34
N GLY A 149 2.22 -9.68 -12.50
CA GLY A 149 2.68 -8.99 -13.71
C GLY A 149 2.49 -9.82 -14.96
N THR A 150 2.79 -11.10 -14.92
CA THR A 150 2.60 -12.04 -16.03
C THR A 150 1.11 -12.30 -16.29
N GLN A 151 0.29 -12.47 -15.26
CA GLN A 151 -1.15 -12.67 -15.40
C GLN A 151 -1.87 -11.43 -15.92
N LEU A 152 -1.49 -10.24 -15.48
CA LEU A 152 -2.09 -8.99 -15.92
C LEU A 152 -1.87 -8.75 -17.42
N THR A 153 -0.70 -9.09 -17.93
CA THR A 153 -0.40 -9.00 -19.37
C THR A 153 -1.22 -9.99 -20.21
N MET A 154 -1.58 -11.15 -19.69
CA MET A 154 -2.47 -12.11 -20.33
C MET A 154 -3.95 -11.70 -20.29
N ARG A 155 -4.41 -11.09 -19.18
CA ARG A 155 -5.80 -10.67 -18.98
C ARG A 155 -6.22 -9.44 -19.79
N THR A 156 -5.33 -8.52 -20.09
CA THR A 156 -5.65 -7.31 -20.89
C THR A 156 -6.15 -7.64 -22.30
N PHE A 157 -6.04 -8.89 -22.73
CA PHE A 157 -6.56 -9.37 -24.02
C PHE A 157 -8.07 -9.65 -24.03
N HIS A 158 -8.65 -9.98 -22.87
CA HIS A 158 -10.06 -10.35 -22.77
C HIS A 158 -10.97 -9.22 -22.29
N VAL A 159 -10.40 -8.12 -21.82
CA VAL A 159 -11.16 -6.96 -21.40
C VAL A 159 -10.87 -5.80 -22.35
N GLY A 160 -11.61 -5.74 -23.44
CA GLY A 160 -11.70 -4.57 -24.29
C GLY A 160 -12.46 -3.41 -23.62
N GLY A 161 -12.17 -3.17 -22.36
CA GLY A 161 -12.68 -2.06 -21.58
C GLY A 161 -11.51 -1.16 -21.16
N THR A 162 -11.47 0.04 -21.68
CA THR A 162 -10.69 1.12 -21.12
C THR A 162 -11.01 1.17 -19.62
N ALA A 163 -10.02 0.91 -18.78
CA ALA A 163 -10.12 1.29 -17.39
C ALA A 163 -10.32 2.82 -17.39
N SER A 164 -11.55 3.26 -17.25
CA SER A 164 -11.81 4.66 -16.96
C SER A 164 -11.28 4.89 -15.56
N VAL A 165 -10.08 5.44 -15.49
CA VAL A 165 -9.66 6.15 -14.30
C VAL A 165 -10.74 7.21 -14.13
N LYS A 166 -11.61 7.07 -13.15
CA LYS A 166 -12.45 8.16 -12.68
C LYS A 166 -11.49 9.22 -12.16
N GLN A 167 -11.04 10.09 -13.05
CA GLN A 167 -10.50 11.35 -12.63
C GLN A 167 -11.66 12.07 -11.97
N ASP A 168 -11.49 12.45 -10.73
CA ASP A 168 -12.43 13.36 -10.10
C ASP A 168 -12.52 14.60 -11.00
N SER A 169 -13.67 14.74 -11.66
CA SER A 169 -13.95 15.87 -12.55
C SER A 169 -14.32 17.14 -11.77
N GLN A 170 -14.10 17.14 -10.46
CA GLN A 170 -14.42 18.26 -9.58
C GLN A 170 -13.17 18.75 -8.86
N ILE A 171 -12.98 20.06 -8.89
CA ILE A 171 -11.98 20.76 -8.07
C ILE A 171 -12.73 21.46 -6.96
N VAL A 172 -12.48 21.04 -5.71
CA VAL A 172 -13.08 21.64 -4.51
C VAL A 172 -12.04 22.52 -3.85
N SER A 173 -12.39 23.78 -3.58
CA SER A 173 -11.53 24.68 -2.82
C SER A 173 -11.42 24.22 -1.37
N LYS A 174 -10.20 24.25 -0.79
CA LYS A 174 -9.93 23.93 0.61
C LYS A 174 -10.11 25.11 1.56
N SER A 175 -10.29 26.31 1.02
CA SER A 175 -10.45 27.56 1.79
C SER A 175 -11.42 28.52 1.07
N ASP A 176 -12.03 29.39 1.82
CA ASP A 176 -12.87 30.45 1.29
C ASP A 176 -11.99 31.48 0.53
N GLY A 177 -12.45 31.89 -0.64
CA GLY A 177 -11.69 32.80 -1.49
C GLY A 177 -12.50 33.29 -2.69
N THR A 178 -11.92 34.16 -3.48
CA THR A 178 -12.54 34.69 -4.70
C THR A 178 -11.97 33.94 -5.90
N LEU A 179 -12.82 33.19 -6.60
CA LEU A 179 -12.42 32.45 -7.80
C LEU A 179 -12.33 33.42 -9.01
N LYS A 180 -11.15 33.44 -9.65
CA LYS A 180 -10.97 34.10 -10.97
C LYS A 180 -10.71 33.05 -12.03
N ILE A 181 -11.44 33.14 -13.12
CA ILE A 181 -11.29 32.28 -14.30
C ILE A 181 -10.55 33.08 -15.36
N LEU A 182 -9.36 32.64 -15.76
CA LEU A 182 -8.52 33.29 -16.75
C LEU A 182 -8.60 32.54 -18.09
N ASN A 183 -8.53 33.26 -19.20
CA ASN A 183 -8.54 32.72 -20.56
C ASN A 183 -9.79 31.86 -20.88
N SER A 184 -10.96 32.29 -20.44
CA SER A 184 -12.18 31.51 -20.59
C SER A 184 -13.16 32.16 -21.56
N ASN A 185 -13.70 31.38 -22.51
CA ASN A 185 -14.95 31.65 -23.16
C ASN A 185 -16.05 30.99 -22.32
N ILE A 186 -16.87 31.79 -21.65
CA ILE A 186 -17.93 31.32 -20.77
C ILE A 186 -19.26 31.44 -21.52
N LEU A 187 -20.02 30.34 -21.57
CA LEU A 187 -21.38 30.29 -22.06
C LEU A 187 -22.32 29.89 -20.92
N GLU A 188 -23.52 30.47 -20.92
CA GLU A 188 -24.55 30.03 -19.98
C GLU A 188 -25.44 28.97 -20.66
N ASP A 189 -25.67 27.88 -19.96
CA ASP A 189 -26.61 26.84 -20.35
C ASP A 189 -28.06 27.30 -20.03
N SER A 190 -29.04 26.66 -20.64
CA SER A 190 -30.47 26.86 -20.39
C SER A 190 -30.86 26.71 -18.90
N LYS A 191 -30.04 26.07 -18.09
CA LYS A 191 -30.17 25.91 -16.63
C LYS A 191 -29.41 26.94 -15.81
N LYS A 192 -28.89 28.02 -16.46
CA LYS A 192 -28.02 29.03 -15.80
C LYS A 192 -26.70 28.53 -15.23
N ASN A 193 -26.21 27.39 -15.68
CA ASN A 193 -24.88 26.94 -15.33
C ASN A 193 -23.86 27.59 -16.28
N LEU A 194 -22.72 28.02 -15.72
CA LEU A 194 -21.62 28.57 -16.52
C LEU A 194 -20.79 27.41 -17.06
N ILE A 195 -20.70 27.29 -18.37
CA ILE A 195 -19.88 26.29 -19.06
C ILE A 195 -18.66 26.99 -19.67
N VAL A 196 -17.50 26.51 -19.34
CA VAL A 196 -16.23 27.03 -19.86
C VAL A 196 -15.83 26.26 -21.12
N MET A 197 -15.73 26.96 -22.23
CA MET A 197 -15.33 26.42 -23.53
C MET A 197 -13.87 26.80 -23.81
N GLY A 198 -12.93 25.99 -23.33
CA GLY A 198 -11.51 26.24 -23.61
C GLY A 198 -10.58 25.19 -22.99
N ARG A 199 -9.54 24.81 -23.77
CA ARG A 199 -8.52 23.84 -23.29
C ARG A 199 -7.45 24.48 -22.39
N ASN A 200 -7.30 25.79 -22.42
CA ASN A 200 -6.24 26.53 -21.70
C ASN A 200 -6.81 27.44 -20.59
N THR A 201 -7.97 27.11 -20.07
CA THR A 201 -8.58 27.86 -18.96
C THR A 201 -7.82 27.59 -17.67
N GLN A 202 -7.50 28.65 -16.95
CA GLN A 202 -6.80 28.57 -15.65
C GLN A 202 -7.73 29.12 -14.56
N LEU A 203 -7.70 28.44 -13.42
CA LEU A 203 -8.39 28.86 -12.18
C LEU A 203 -7.35 29.48 -11.25
N SER A 204 -7.62 30.66 -10.73
CA SER A 204 -6.79 31.38 -9.78
C SER A 204 -7.61 31.86 -8.60
#